data_f650407361df634459be4ee1cb640e7c
#
_entry.id   f650407361df634459be4ee1cb640e7c
#
_cell.length_a   1.000
_cell.length_b   1.000
_cell.length_c   1.000
_cell.angle_alpha   90.00
_cell.angle_beta   90.00
_cell.angle_gamma   90.00
#
_symmetry.space_group_name_H-M   'P 1'
#
loop_
_entity.id
_entity.type
_entity.pdbx_description
1 polymer ?
#
loop_
_entity_poly.entity_id
_entity_poly.type
_entity_poly.pdbx_seq_one_letter_code
_entity_poly.pdbx_strand_id
1 'polypeptide(L)'
;MNKKIPTIIELPKLEQEKFDALIKKYRDKYIRPSSEIVDLVLSEDKEFLELIKSKQMSLYILKLREKVWQEYLNDEIDFNAVLMKDLHKLLDTPKEILEILLSDSKIIDKKGEELVSTIKEVCGEYAGRVFPYIYRLSLSNTQSRRSRAGKTFEVIIYKVYEILGYDYDSQSKVGRKMFDSVGLGKKVDSILPSIEAFKGRRNKAIIGTMKTSLRERWQEVAEEIERTKIPVIHLLTVDESISKSKAMEMANHNIIIVTFDWVANSENIRTMKNVISFEEYLFDEIPNILKFWKK
;
A
#
# COMPACT_ATOMS: atom_id res chain seq x y z
N MET A 1 11.35 -5.67 50.15
CA MET A 1 12.35 -5.93 49.12
C MET A 1 11.88 -5.22 47.86
N ASN A 2 12.53 -4.13 47.45
CA ASN A 2 12.20 -3.50 46.16
C ASN A 2 12.53 -4.50 45.05
N LYS A 3 11.54 -4.97 44.34
CA LYS A 3 11.75 -5.80 43.15
C LYS A 3 12.50 -4.99 42.11
N LYS A 4 13.61 -5.50 41.60
CA LYS A 4 14.38 -4.86 40.55
C LYS A 4 13.51 -4.87 39.28
N ILE A 5 13.25 -3.71 38.68
CA ILE A 5 12.48 -3.60 37.41
C ILE A 5 13.27 -4.34 36.32
N PRO A 6 12.62 -5.24 35.56
CA PRO A 6 13.24 -5.93 34.44
C PRO A 6 13.80 -4.96 33.40
N THR A 7 14.97 -5.27 32.86
CA THR A 7 15.60 -4.51 31.79
C THR A 7 15.71 -5.41 30.58
N ILE A 8 15.05 -4.99 29.46
CA ILE A 8 15.08 -5.70 28.18
C ILE A 8 15.89 -4.83 27.22
N ILE A 9 16.97 -5.36 26.67
CA ILE A 9 17.76 -4.71 25.63
C ILE A 9 17.25 -5.16 24.26
N GLU A 10 17.04 -6.45 24.09
CA GLU A 10 16.50 -7.08 22.90
C GLU A 10 15.42 -8.10 23.28
N LEU A 11 14.41 -8.27 22.44
CA LEU A 11 13.37 -9.27 22.66
C LEU A 11 13.94 -10.68 22.46
N PRO A 12 13.81 -11.58 23.44
CA PRO A 12 14.11 -12.99 23.22
C PRO A 12 13.30 -13.54 22.05
N LYS A 13 13.90 -14.44 21.26
CA LYS A 13 13.29 -14.95 20.02
C LYS A 13 11.85 -15.45 20.21
N LEU A 14 11.58 -16.22 21.25
CA LEU A 14 10.25 -16.73 21.54
C LEU A 14 9.24 -15.61 21.85
N GLU A 15 9.67 -14.60 22.57
CA GLU A 15 8.84 -13.45 22.94
C GLU A 15 8.59 -12.54 21.73
N GLN A 16 9.59 -12.38 20.86
CA GLN A 16 9.43 -11.69 19.59
C GLN A 16 8.41 -12.39 18.68
N GLU A 17 8.47 -13.73 18.55
CA GLU A 17 7.52 -14.50 17.75
C GLU A 17 6.10 -14.37 18.29
N LYS A 18 5.91 -14.41 19.61
CA LYS A 18 4.61 -14.16 20.25
C LYS A 18 4.10 -12.76 19.97
N PHE A 19 4.97 -11.75 20.09
CA PHE A 19 4.60 -10.36 19.84
C PHE A 19 4.26 -10.12 18.36
N ASP A 20 5.02 -10.70 17.43
CA ASP A 20 4.73 -10.62 15.99
C ASP A 20 3.34 -11.23 15.64
N ALA A 21 2.99 -12.34 16.27
CA ALA A 21 1.66 -12.94 16.12
C ALA A 21 0.54 -12.03 16.66
N LEU A 22 0.79 -11.35 17.80
CA LEU A 22 -0.14 -10.36 18.34
C LEU A 22 -0.28 -9.15 17.44
N ILE A 23 0.82 -8.58 16.93
CA ILE A 23 0.82 -7.49 15.96
C ILE A 23 -0.06 -7.86 14.75
N LYS A 24 0.13 -9.05 14.18
CA LYS A 24 -0.67 -9.54 13.06
C LYS A 24 -2.15 -9.62 13.41
N LYS A 25 -2.48 -10.30 14.51
CA LYS A 25 -3.88 -10.47 14.97
C LYS A 25 -4.59 -9.13 15.18
N TYR A 26 -3.92 -8.17 15.83
CA TYR A 26 -4.51 -6.85 16.09
C TYR A 26 -4.62 -6.03 14.81
N ARG A 27 -3.62 -6.10 13.91
CA ARG A 27 -3.66 -5.43 12.62
C ARG A 27 -4.83 -5.91 11.77
N ASP A 28 -5.03 -7.22 11.69
CA ASP A 28 -6.15 -7.82 10.93
C ASP A 28 -7.53 -7.42 11.51
N LYS A 29 -7.58 -7.08 12.79
CA LYS A 29 -8.83 -6.66 13.46
C LYS A 29 -9.12 -5.16 13.35
N TYR A 30 -8.09 -4.32 13.44
CA TYR A 30 -8.26 -2.87 13.62
C TYR A 30 -7.91 -2.04 12.39
N ILE A 31 -7.22 -2.60 11.40
CA ILE A 31 -6.90 -1.91 10.17
C ILE A 31 -7.78 -2.44 9.04
N ARG A 32 -8.66 -1.58 8.53
CA ARG A 32 -9.57 -1.90 7.41
C ARG A 32 -8.80 -2.30 6.15
N PRO A 33 -9.32 -3.21 5.31
CA PRO A 33 -8.78 -3.51 3.98
C PRO A 33 -8.73 -2.26 3.09
N SER A 34 -7.78 -2.19 2.14
CA SER A 34 -7.67 -1.04 1.23
C SER A 34 -8.94 -0.82 0.39
N SER A 35 -9.64 -1.89 0.00
CA SER A 35 -10.91 -1.78 -0.74
C SER A 35 -12.01 -1.10 0.06
N GLU A 36 -12.13 -1.45 1.34
CA GLU A 36 -13.14 -0.86 2.23
C GLU A 36 -12.87 0.64 2.44
N ILE A 37 -11.60 1.03 2.65
CA ILE A 37 -11.25 2.44 2.82
C ILE A 37 -11.48 3.22 1.51
N VAL A 38 -11.15 2.64 0.35
CA VAL A 38 -11.40 3.27 -0.97
C VAL A 38 -12.91 3.48 -1.17
N ASP A 39 -13.73 2.46 -0.90
CA ASP A 39 -15.18 2.56 -1.05
C ASP A 39 -15.79 3.59 -0.07
N LEU A 40 -15.31 3.65 1.17
CA LEU A 40 -15.70 4.67 2.14
C LEU A 40 -15.43 6.08 1.62
N VAL A 41 -14.18 6.37 1.25
CA VAL A 41 -13.77 7.70 0.76
C VAL A 41 -14.58 8.12 -0.47
N LEU A 42 -14.84 7.19 -1.40
CA LEU A 42 -15.64 7.48 -2.59
C LEU A 42 -17.12 7.73 -2.26
N SER A 43 -17.65 7.11 -1.21
CA SER A 43 -19.04 7.32 -0.78
C SER A 43 -19.27 8.66 -0.10
N GLU A 44 -18.26 9.19 0.57
CA GLU A 44 -18.35 10.42 1.36
C GLU A 44 -18.10 11.70 0.54
N ASP A 45 -17.32 11.61 -0.54
CA ASP A 45 -16.87 12.79 -1.27
C ASP A 45 -17.32 12.81 -2.74
N LYS A 46 -18.24 13.72 -3.02
CA LYS A 46 -18.78 13.93 -4.38
C LYS A 46 -17.77 14.53 -5.36
N GLU A 47 -16.66 15.08 -4.90
CA GLU A 47 -15.62 15.64 -5.76
C GLU A 47 -15.11 14.61 -6.77
N PHE A 48 -14.99 13.35 -6.35
CA PHE A 48 -14.53 12.26 -7.22
C PHE A 48 -15.43 12.02 -8.43
N LEU A 49 -16.74 12.22 -8.29
CA LEU A 49 -17.67 12.11 -9.41
C LEU A 49 -17.43 13.20 -10.45
N GLU A 50 -17.14 14.43 -10.02
CA GLU A 50 -16.87 15.55 -10.94
C GLU A 50 -15.52 15.37 -11.65
N LEU A 51 -14.50 14.86 -10.96
CA LEU A 51 -13.21 14.55 -11.57
C LEU A 51 -13.33 13.47 -12.67
N ILE A 52 -14.17 12.45 -12.47
CA ILE A 52 -14.44 11.43 -13.49
C ILE A 52 -15.19 12.05 -14.69
N LYS A 53 -16.24 12.84 -14.46
CA LYS A 53 -17.01 13.50 -15.52
C LYS A 53 -16.15 14.44 -16.36
N SER A 54 -15.24 15.16 -15.71
CA SER A 54 -14.29 16.07 -16.38
C SER A 54 -13.06 15.36 -16.94
N LYS A 55 -12.97 14.03 -16.79
CA LYS A 55 -11.84 13.19 -17.24
C LYS A 55 -10.48 13.57 -16.60
N GLN A 56 -10.48 14.18 -15.42
CA GLN A 56 -9.27 14.55 -14.69
C GLN A 56 -8.76 13.39 -13.84
N MET A 57 -8.35 12.31 -14.48
CA MET A 57 -8.03 11.04 -13.81
C MET A 57 -6.73 11.10 -13.02
N SER A 58 -5.76 11.88 -13.45
CA SER A 58 -4.52 12.12 -12.70
C SER A 58 -4.82 12.77 -11.34
N LEU A 59 -5.67 13.78 -11.29
CA LEU A 59 -6.13 14.41 -10.04
C LEU A 59 -7.00 13.46 -9.21
N TYR A 60 -7.88 12.70 -9.86
CA TYR A 60 -8.69 11.68 -9.19
C TYR A 60 -7.81 10.67 -8.43
N ILE A 61 -6.82 10.08 -9.12
CA ILE A 61 -5.92 9.08 -8.54
C ILE A 61 -5.08 9.70 -7.40
N LEU A 62 -4.54 10.90 -7.60
CA LEU A 62 -3.74 11.59 -6.59
C LEU A 62 -4.56 11.83 -5.32
N LYS A 63 -5.69 12.53 -5.42
CA LYS A 63 -6.53 12.89 -4.28
C LYS A 63 -7.11 11.68 -3.56
N LEU A 64 -7.55 10.67 -4.31
CA LEU A 64 -8.07 9.44 -3.72
C LEU A 64 -7.00 8.71 -2.91
N ARG A 65 -5.77 8.61 -3.44
CA ARG A 65 -4.63 8.03 -2.71
C ARG A 65 -4.33 8.78 -1.41
N GLU A 66 -4.33 10.11 -1.46
CA GLU A 66 -4.07 10.95 -0.27
C GLU A 66 -5.13 10.75 0.81
N LYS A 67 -6.42 10.78 0.46
CA LYS A 67 -7.51 10.57 1.41
C LYS A 67 -7.52 9.16 1.99
N VAL A 68 -7.36 8.15 1.14
CA VAL A 68 -7.27 6.74 1.59
C VAL A 68 -6.06 6.52 2.49
N TRP A 69 -4.94 7.20 2.21
CA TRP A 69 -3.75 7.14 3.06
C TRP A 69 -4.00 7.78 4.43
N GLN A 70 -4.69 8.91 4.47
CA GLN A 70 -5.05 9.56 5.73
C GLN A 70 -5.96 8.66 6.59
N GLU A 71 -6.98 8.05 5.98
CA GLU A 71 -7.85 7.10 6.67
C GLU A 71 -7.08 5.88 7.22
N TYR A 72 -6.15 5.36 6.43
CA TYR A 72 -5.27 4.28 6.90
C TYR A 72 -4.41 4.71 8.09
N LEU A 73 -3.89 5.93 8.11
CA LEU A 73 -3.10 6.43 9.24
C LEU A 73 -3.96 6.56 10.51
N ASN A 74 -5.25 6.92 10.38
CA ASN A 74 -6.19 6.93 11.51
C ASN A 74 -6.36 5.51 12.08
N ASP A 75 -6.62 4.51 11.23
CA ASP A 75 -6.69 3.11 11.64
C ASP A 75 -5.38 2.64 12.31
N GLU A 76 -4.22 3.05 11.79
CA GLU A 76 -2.91 2.69 12.36
C GLU A 76 -2.69 3.31 13.75
N ILE A 77 -3.16 4.54 13.98
CA ILE A 77 -3.12 5.17 15.31
C ILE A 77 -3.95 4.37 16.31
N ASP A 78 -5.18 4.04 15.95
CA ASP A 78 -6.08 3.26 16.81
C ASP A 78 -5.54 1.86 17.08
N PHE A 79 -5.04 1.19 16.04
CA PHE A 79 -4.35 -0.10 16.17
C PHE A 79 -3.18 -0.03 17.16
N ASN A 80 -2.30 0.97 17.02
CA ASN A 80 -1.14 1.14 17.90
C ASN A 80 -1.58 1.40 19.34
N ALA A 81 -2.57 2.28 19.54
CA ALA A 81 -3.08 2.63 20.85
C ALA A 81 -3.67 1.40 21.58
N VAL A 82 -4.48 0.60 20.88
CA VAL A 82 -5.10 -0.59 21.47
C VAL A 82 -4.06 -1.67 21.75
N LEU A 83 -3.11 -1.93 20.85
CA LEU A 83 -2.06 -2.92 21.07
C LEU A 83 -1.17 -2.54 22.26
N MET A 84 -0.74 -1.28 22.35
CA MET A 84 0.09 -0.79 23.47
C MET A 84 -0.68 -0.79 24.79
N LYS A 85 -1.96 -0.41 24.80
CA LYS A 85 -2.83 -0.50 25.97
C LYS A 85 -2.94 -1.93 26.51
N ASP A 86 -3.04 -2.91 25.62
CA ASP A 86 -3.22 -4.30 26.00
C ASP A 86 -1.90 -5.07 26.21
N LEU A 87 -0.74 -4.45 25.93
CA LEU A 87 0.57 -5.08 25.98
C LEU A 87 0.84 -5.81 27.31
N HIS A 88 0.50 -5.17 28.44
CA HIS A 88 0.64 -5.71 29.79
C HIS A 88 -0.29 -6.89 30.10
N LYS A 89 -1.38 -7.07 29.34
CA LYS A 89 -2.29 -8.21 29.47
C LYS A 89 -1.84 -9.41 28.63
N LEU A 90 -1.06 -9.13 27.59
CA LEU A 90 -0.72 -10.08 26.55
C LEU A 90 0.67 -10.73 26.79
N LEU A 91 1.56 -10.03 27.49
CA LEU A 91 2.96 -10.44 27.71
C LEU A 91 3.36 -10.23 29.15
N ASP A 92 4.08 -11.22 29.70
CA ASP A 92 4.44 -11.26 31.13
C ASP A 92 5.44 -10.14 31.51
N THR A 93 6.47 -9.91 30.70
CA THR A 93 7.48 -8.90 31.01
C THR A 93 6.95 -7.46 31.05
N PRO A 94 6.16 -6.99 30.05
CA PRO A 94 5.50 -5.69 30.16
C PRO A 94 4.54 -5.59 31.35
N LYS A 95 3.87 -6.68 31.71
CA LYS A 95 3.00 -6.76 32.89
C LYS A 95 3.80 -6.55 34.18
N GLU A 96 4.87 -7.30 34.38
CA GLU A 96 5.72 -7.19 35.55
C GLU A 96 6.32 -5.78 35.70
N ILE A 97 6.81 -5.19 34.62
CA ILE A 97 7.30 -3.79 34.58
C ILE A 97 6.22 -2.82 35.08
N LEU A 98 5.01 -2.90 34.52
CA LEU A 98 3.92 -2.00 34.86
C LEU A 98 3.49 -2.16 36.35
N GLU A 99 3.37 -3.39 36.84
CA GLU A 99 2.99 -3.68 38.23
C GLU A 99 4.01 -3.11 39.23
N ILE A 100 5.31 -3.22 38.96
CA ILE A 100 6.36 -2.66 39.82
C ILE A 100 6.29 -1.13 39.80
N LEU A 101 6.19 -0.50 38.62
CA LEU A 101 6.13 0.95 38.50
C LEU A 101 4.90 1.56 39.22
N LEU A 102 3.74 0.93 39.10
CA LEU A 102 2.52 1.37 39.76
C LEU A 102 2.62 1.19 41.32
N SER A 103 3.22 0.11 41.76
CA SER A 103 3.43 -0.16 43.20
C SER A 103 4.41 0.85 43.81
N ASP A 104 5.57 1.07 43.17
CA ASP A 104 6.63 1.94 43.70
C ASP A 104 6.22 3.41 43.66
N SER A 105 5.43 3.83 42.67
CA SER A 105 5.00 5.22 42.51
C SER A 105 3.92 5.66 43.49
N LYS A 106 3.24 4.72 44.16
CA LYS A 106 2.08 4.99 45.05
C LYS A 106 1.04 5.93 44.41
N ILE A 107 0.80 5.76 43.14
CA ILE A 107 -0.03 6.66 42.33
C ILE A 107 -1.45 6.86 42.89
N ILE A 108 -1.98 5.83 43.57
CA ILE A 108 -3.32 5.83 44.19
C ILE A 108 -3.45 6.85 45.30
N ASP A 109 -2.36 7.17 45.99
CA ASP A 109 -2.34 8.09 47.14
C ASP A 109 -2.15 9.54 46.72
N LYS A 110 -1.88 9.81 45.44
CA LYS A 110 -1.50 11.13 44.92
C LYS A 110 -2.68 11.91 44.33
N LYS A 111 -2.64 13.21 44.39
CA LYS A 111 -3.69 14.14 43.88
C LYS A 111 -3.08 15.36 43.21
N GLY A 112 -3.87 16.06 42.39
CA GLY A 112 -3.50 17.35 41.81
C GLY A 112 -2.22 17.24 40.93
N GLU A 113 -1.34 18.22 41.09
CA GLU A 113 -0.09 18.33 40.33
C GLU A 113 0.88 17.15 40.59
N GLU A 114 0.90 16.64 41.84
CA GLU A 114 1.72 15.50 42.19
C GLU A 114 1.28 14.22 41.43
N LEU A 115 -0.04 14.01 41.27
CA LEU A 115 -0.57 12.91 40.46
C LEU A 115 -0.15 13.08 39.01
N VAL A 116 -0.28 14.27 38.42
CA VAL A 116 0.11 14.52 37.02
C VAL A 116 1.60 14.27 36.80
N SER A 117 2.46 14.74 37.72
CA SER A 117 3.91 14.51 37.66
C SER A 117 4.23 13.03 37.71
N THR A 118 3.59 12.29 38.63
CA THR A 118 3.80 10.84 38.80
C THR A 118 3.33 10.08 37.57
N ILE A 119 2.19 10.44 36.97
CA ILE A 119 1.74 9.82 35.72
C ILE A 119 2.79 9.99 34.60
N LYS A 120 3.34 11.20 34.43
CA LYS A 120 4.39 11.46 33.44
C LYS A 120 5.63 10.59 33.68
N GLU A 121 6.07 10.48 34.93
CA GLU A 121 7.22 9.65 35.30
C GLU A 121 6.96 8.17 35.00
N VAL A 122 5.82 7.62 35.45
CA VAL A 122 5.44 6.22 35.21
C VAL A 122 5.31 5.93 33.70
N CYS A 123 4.65 6.83 32.96
CA CYS A 123 4.52 6.65 31.50
C CYS A 123 5.88 6.67 30.79
N GLY A 124 6.76 7.63 31.16
CA GLY A 124 8.09 7.74 30.56
C GLY A 124 8.98 6.52 30.86
N GLU A 125 9.01 6.11 32.15
CA GLU A 125 9.78 4.93 32.56
C GLU A 125 9.25 3.64 31.90
N TYR A 126 7.91 3.45 31.89
CA TYR A 126 7.29 2.32 31.21
C TYR A 126 7.64 2.27 29.73
N ALA A 127 7.44 3.40 29.02
CA ALA A 127 7.76 3.47 27.58
C ALA A 127 9.24 3.16 27.31
N GLY A 128 10.17 3.67 28.14
CA GLY A 128 11.59 3.34 28.03
C GLY A 128 11.89 1.87 28.25
N ARG A 129 11.25 1.24 29.23
CA ARG A 129 11.45 -0.19 29.56
C ARG A 129 10.88 -1.12 28.52
N VAL A 130 9.73 -0.78 27.92
CA VAL A 130 9.10 -1.57 26.85
C VAL A 130 9.54 -1.14 25.44
N PHE A 131 10.56 -0.28 25.32
CA PHE A 131 11.03 0.23 24.04
C PHE A 131 11.34 -0.85 22.99
N PRO A 132 11.90 -2.04 23.31
CA PRO A 132 12.11 -3.10 22.33
C PRO A 132 10.83 -3.55 21.63
N TYR A 133 9.68 -3.55 22.31
CA TYR A 133 8.36 -3.83 21.71
C TYR A 133 7.90 -2.67 20.83
N ILE A 134 8.06 -1.43 21.30
CA ILE A 134 7.73 -0.22 20.50
C ILE A 134 8.54 -0.22 19.20
N TYR A 135 9.83 -0.49 19.27
CA TYR A 135 10.71 -0.57 18.11
C TYR A 135 10.27 -1.67 17.14
N ARG A 136 9.98 -2.89 17.66
CA ARG A 136 9.48 -4.00 16.83
C ARG A 136 8.17 -3.67 16.13
N LEU A 137 7.22 -3.03 16.82
CA LEU A 137 5.97 -2.55 16.27
C LEU A 137 6.22 -1.51 15.15
N SER A 138 7.12 -0.56 15.38
CA SER A 138 7.49 0.47 14.40
C SER A 138 8.08 -0.13 13.12
N LEU A 139 8.95 -1.13 13.23
CA LEU A 139 9.48 -1.86 12.08
C LEU A 139 8.36 -2.59 11.32
N SER A 140 7.46 -3.25 12.04
CA SER A 140 6.30 -3.93 11.44
C SER A 140 5.37 -2.95 10.73
N ASN A 141 5.11 -1.76 11.31
CA ASN A 141 4.32 -0.71 10.68
C ASN A 141 4.98 -0.19 9.40
N THR A 142 6.30 0.01 9.41
CA THR A 142 7.04 0.44 8.22
C THR A 142 6.88 -0.55 7.06
N GLN A 143 6.97 -1.86 7.31
CA GLN A 143 6.74 -2.89 6.29
C GLN A 143 5.27 -2.90 5.82
N SER A 144 4.32 -2.79 6.76
CA SER A 144 2.89 -2.73 6.44
C SER A 144 2.57 -1.52 5.55
N ARG A 145 3.08 -0.33 5.86
CA ARG A 145 2.90 0.88 5.06
C ARG A 145 3.37 0.71 3.61
N ARG A 146 4.56 0.11 3.40
CA ARG A 146 5.10 -0.17 2.06
C ARG A 146 4.20 -1.12 1.26
N SER A 147 3.80 -2.23 1.86
CA SER A 147 2.90 -3.20 1.22
C SER A 147 1.54 -2.59 0.89
N ARG A 148 0.98 -1.83 1.83
CA ARG A 148 -0.32 -1.21 1.67
C ARG A 148 -0.34 -0.13 0.60
N ALA A 149 0.71 0.69 0.48
CA ALA A 149 0.79 1.71 -0.58
C ALA A 149 0.63 1.09 -1.98
N GLY A 150 1.31 -0.03 -2.24
CA GLY A 150 1.15 -0.79 -3.48
C GLY A 150 -0.26 -1.34 -3.66
N LYS A 151 -0.79 -2.02 -2.62
CA LYS A 151 -2.13 -2.62 -2.67
C LYS A 151 -3.24 -1.57 -2.85
N THR A 152 -3.13 -0.43 -2.18
CA THR A 152 -4.09 0.67 -2.35
C THR A 152 -4.08 1.21 -3.77
N PHE A 153 -2.91 1.36 -4.39
CA PHE A 153 -2.82 1.82 -5.77
C PHE A 153 -3.47 0.82 -6.75
N GLU A 154 -3.24 -0.49 -6.58
CA GLU A 154 -3.94 -1.51 -7.36
C GLU A 154 -5.46 -1.39 -7.23
N VAL A 155 -5.98 -1.30 -5.99
CA VAL A 155 -7.42 -1.17 -5.73
C VAL A 155 -8.00 0.08 -6.39
N ILE A 156 -7.31 1.22 -6.32
CA ILE A 156 -7.76 2.45 -6.98
C ILE A 156 -7.86 2.28 -8.49
N ILE A 157 -6.85 1.68 -9.13
CA ILE A 157 -6.89 1.44 -10.59
C ILE A 157 -8.00 0.47 -10.97
N TYR A 158 -8.21 -0.60 -10.19
CA TYR A 158 -9.33 -1.53 -10.44
C TYR A 158 -10.68 -0.84 -10.30
N LYS A 159 -10.83 0.05 -9.30
CA LYS A 159 -12.05 0.84 -9.13
C LYS A 159 -12.28 1.79 -10.30
N VAL A 160 -11.23 2.39 -10.85
CA VAL A 160 -11.31 3.21 -12.07
C VAL A 160 -11.79 2.37 -13.26
N TYR A 161 -11.26 1.14 -13.45
CA TYR A 161 -11.75 0.26 -14.52
C TYR A 161 -13.24 -0.06 -14.36
N GLU A 162 -13.68 -0.37 -13.13
CA GLU A 162 -15.08 -0.65 -12.82
C GLU A 162 -15.99 0.54 -13.11
N ILE A 163 -15.61 1.75 -12.66
CA ILE A 163 -16.38 2.99 -12.87
C ILE A 163 -16.50 3.33 -14.38
N LEU A 164 -15.43 3.09 -15.14
CA LEU A 164 -15.43 3.35 -16.59
C LEU A 164 -16.04 2.20 -17.42
N GLY A 165 -16.48 1.12 -16.74
CA GLY A 165 -17.11 -0.02 -17.40
C GLY A 165 -16.15 -0.87 -18.24
N TYR A 166 -14.89 -0.97 -17.83
CA TYR A 166 -13.89 -1.81 -18.48
C TYR A 166 -13.84 -3.19 -17.85
N ASP A 167 -14.02 -4.21 -18.67
CA ASP A 167 -13.76 -5.59 -18.23
C ASP A 167 -12.26 -5.80 -18.04
N TYR A 168 -11.91 -6.48 -16.96
CA TYR A 168 -10.53 -6.84 -16.64
C TYR A 168 -10.44 -8.08 -15.77
N ASP A 169 -9.34 -8.80 -15.92
CA ASP A 169 -8.89 -9.84 -15.00
C ASP A 169 -7.69 -9.34 -14.19
N SER A 170 -7.70 -9.65 -12.89
CA SER A 170 -6.60 -9.38 -11.97
C SER A 170 -6.28 -10.63 -11.15
N GLN A 171 -5.06 -10.71 -10.59
CA GLN A 171 -4.69 -11.83 -9.72
C GLN A 171 -5.63 -11.95 -8.50
N SER A 172 -6.21 -10.84 -8.02
CA SER A 172 -7.17 -10.85 -6.93
C SER A 172 -8.56 -11.38 -7.34
N LYS A 173 -8.96 -11.18 -8.62
CA LYS A 173 -10.26 -11.65 -9.15
C LYS A 173 -10.26 -13.13 -9.53
N VAL A 174 -9.27 -13.56 -10.31
CA VAL A 174 -9.26 -14.90 -10.93
C VAL A 174 -8.22 -15.86 -10.33
N GLY A 175 -7.39 -15.35 -9.44
CA GLY A 175 -6.33 -16.10 -8.78
C GLY A 175 -5.04 -16.20 -9.60
N ARG A 176 -3.92 -16.31 -8.89
CA ARG A 176 -2.59 -16.38 -9.49
C ARG A 176 -2.40 -17.56 -10.44
N LYS A 177 -2.97 -18.74 -10.11
CA LYS A 177 -2.85 -19.94 -10.94
C LYS A 177 -3.37 -19.73 -12.38
N MET A 178 -4.38 -18.87 -12.55
CA MET A 178 -4.90 -18.54 -13.87
C MET A 178 -3.90 -17.71 -14.67
N PHE A 179 -3.23 -16.74 -14.07
CA PHE A 179 -2.15 -15.97 -14.71
C PHE A 179 -0.97 -16.88 -15.08
N ASP A 180 -0.53 -17.74 -14.17
CA ASP A 180 0.57 -18.69 -14.41
C ASP A 180 0.23 -19.66 -15.58
N SER A 181 -1.05 -20.07 -15.75
CA SER A 181 -1.50 -20.98 -16.82
C SER A 181 -1.36 -20.39 -18.22
N VAL A 182 -1.31 -19.07 -18.35
CA VAL A 182 -1.11 -18.37 -19.63
C VAL A 182 0.32 -17.84 -19.79
N GLY A 183 1.23 -18.29 -18.92
CA GLY A 183 2.63 -17.92 -18.94
C GLY A 183 2.92 -16.54 -18.36
N LEU A 184 1.94 -15.87 -17.72
CA LEU A 184 2.12 -14.59 -17.03
C LEU A 184 2.59 -14.84 -15.60
N GLY A 185 3.57 -14.05 -15.15
CA GLY A 185 4.14 -14.21 -13.82
C GLY A 185 3.52 -13.26 -12.79
N LYS A 186 4.19 -13.18 -11.64
CA LYS A 186 3.79 -12.38 -10.49
C LYS A 186 3.78 -10.86 -10.74
N LYS A 187 4.41 -10.41 -11.84
CA LYS A 187 4.61 -8.98 -12.09
C LYS A 187 3.48 -8.35 -12.90
N VAL A 188 2.57 -9.16 -13.41
CA VAL A 188 1.38 -8.69 -14.14
C VAL A 188 0.22 -8.57 -13.14
N ASP A 189 -0.33 -7.37 -13.02
CA ASP A 189 -1.39 -7.08 -12.05
C ASP A 189 -2.78 -7.09 -12.69
N SER A 190 -2.89 -6.72 -13.98
CA SER A 190 -4.17 -6.69 -14.72
C SER A 190 -4.04 -7.06 -16.19
N ILE A 191 -5.13 -7.58 -16.77
CA ILE A 191 -5.28 -7.87 -18.19
C ILE A 191 -6.66 -7.35 -18.64
N LEU A 192 -6.69 -6.57 -19.72
CA LEU A 192 -7.93 -6.08 -20.31
C LEU A 192 -8.05 -6.60 -21.76
N PRO A 193 -9.24 -7.04 -22.22
CA PRO A 193 -10.45 -7.17 -21.39
C PRO A 193 -10.42 -8.41 -20.49
N SER A 194 -9.66 -9.47 -20.81
CA SER A 194 -9.61 -10.71 -20.03
C SER A 194 -8.42 -11.59 -20.40
N ILE A 195 -8.13 -12.60 -19.58
CA ILE A 195 -7.15 -13.65 -19.85
C ILE A 195 -7.52 -14.44 -21.13
N GLU A 196 -8.80 -14.68 -21.37
CA GLU A 196 -9.25 -15.38 -22.57
C GLU A 196 -8.97 -14.57 -23.83
N ALA A 197 -9.18 -13.27 -23.80
CA ALA A 197 -8.79 -12.36 -24.88
C ALA A 197 -7.27 -12.41 -25.14
N PHE A 198 -6.48 -12.40 -24.08
CA PHE A 198 -5.02 -12.53 -24.18
C PHE A 198 -4.59 -13.86 -24.79
N LYS A 199 -5.23 -15.00 -24.43
CA LYS A 199 -4.98 -16.31 -25.07
C LYS A 199 -5.29 -16.28 -26.56
N GLY A 200 -6.42 -15.68 -26.92
CA GLY A 200 -6.86 -15.60 -28.31
C GLY A 200 -5.97 -14.72 -29.17
N ARG A 201 -5.57 -13.55 -28.67
CA ARG A 201 -4.73 -12.59 -29.42
C ARG A 201 -3.94 -11.66 -28.51
N ARG A 202 -2.71 -12.07 -28.16
CA ARG A 202 -1.82 -11.38 -27.19
C ARG A 202 -1.61 -9.90 -27.46
N ASN A 203 -1.48 -9.47 -28.73
CA ASN A 203 -1.26 -8.08 -29.11
C ASN A 203 -2.55 -7.23 -29.17
N LYS A 204 -3.69 -7.78 -28.77
CA LYS A 204 -4.98 -7.10 -28.63
C LYS A 204 -5.52 -7.13 -27.20
N ALA A 205 -4.64 -7.38 -26.25
CA ALA A 205 -4.94 -7.26 -24.85
C ALA A 205 -3.96 -6.25 -24.20
N ILE A 206 -4.44 -5.52 -23.23
CA ILE A 206 -3.61 -4.62 -22.44
C ILE A 206 -3.13 -5.37 -21.22
N ILE A 207 -1.83 -5.38 -21.03
CA ILE A 207 -1.17 -5.99 -19.87
C ILE A 207 -0.70 -4.86 -18.96
N GLY A 208 -1.25 -4.80 -17.75
CA GLY A 208 -0.93 -3.77 -16.76
C GLY A 208 -0.10 -4.31 -15.60
N THR A 209 0.88 -3.53 -15.19
CA THR A 209 1.62 -3.70 -13.94
C THR A 209 1.63 -2.37 -13.17
N MET A 210 1.55 -2.43 -11.85
CA MET A 210 1.37 -1.24 -11.01
C MET A 210 2.53 -1.10 -10.02
N LYS A 211 3.21 0.04 -10.05
CA LYS A 211 4.33 0.33 -9.16
C LYS A 211 4.20 1.77 -8.63
N THR A 212 4.16 1.93 -7.31
CA THR A 212 4.10 3.27 -6.69
C THR A 212 5.42 4.03 -6.75
N SER A 213 6.53 3.34 -7.02
CA SER A 213 7.85 3.92 -7.22
C SER A 213 8.59 3.08 -8.25
N LEU A 214 9.24 3.74 -9.19
CA LEU A 214 9.96 3.07 -10.27
C LEU A 214 11.34 2.60 -9.83
N ARG A 215 12.15 3.45 -9.21
CA ARG A 215 13.55 3.15 -8.85
C ARG A 215 14.15 2.05 -9.76
N GLU A 216 14.65 0.95 -9.18
CA GLU A 216 15.12 -0.26 -9.88
C GLU A 216 13.99 -1.28 -10.19
N ARG A 217 12.76 -1.05 -9.70
CA ARG A 217 11.67 -2.05 -9.80
C ARG A 217 11.12 -2.23 -11.22
N TRP A 218 11.41 -1.30 -12.14
CA TRP A 218 11.07 -1.46 -13.55
C TRP A 218 11.88 -2.58 -14.23
N GLN A 219 13.09 -2.90 -13.73
CA GLN A 219 13.92 -4.00 -14.23
C GLN A 219 13.20 -5.35 -14.07
N GLU A 220 12.49 -5.53 -12.96
CA GLU A 220 11.66 -6.72 -12.75
C GLU A 220 10.56 -6.86 -13.82
N VAL A 221 10.08 -5.75 -14.37
CA VAL A 221 9.09 -5.73 -15.44
C VAL A 221 9.72 -6.07 -16.78
N ALA A 222 10.92 -5.57 -17.07
CA ALA A 222 11.70 -5.93 -18.26
C ALA A 222 12.03 -7.42 -18.27
N GLU A 223 12.49 -8.00 -17.16
CA GLU A 223 12.71 -9.44 -17.01
C GLU A 223 11.43 -10.25 -17.26
N GLU A 224 10.28 -9.75 -16.80
CA GLU A 224 8.98 -10.40 -17.03
C GLU A 224 8.63 -10.41 -18.51
N ILE A 225 8.85 -9.31 -19.25
CA ILE A 225 8.65 -9.25 -20.70
C ILE A 225 9.53 -10.27 -21.43
N GLU A 226 10.82 -10.31 -21.11
CA GLU A 226 11.76 -11.24 -21.72
C GLU A 226 11.37 -12.70 -21.47
N ARG A 227 10.95 -13.02 -20.25
CA ARG A 227 10.52 -14.38 -19.85
C ARG A 227 9.22 -14.79 -20.52
N THR A 228 8.23 -13.90 -20.60
CA THR A 228 6.86 -14.21 -21.03
C THR A 228 6.61 -13.95 -22.52
N LYS A 229 7.53 -13.23 -23.16
CA LYS A 229 7.39 -12.75 -24.55
C LYS A 229 6.10 -11.95 -24.76
N ILE A 230 5.70 -11.17 -23.75
CA ILE A 230 4.60 -10.20 -23.85
C ILE A 230 5.06 -9.11 -24.82
N PRO A 231 4.22 -8.71 -25.80
CA PRO A 231 4.63 -7.71 -26.80
C PRO A 231 4.84 -6.32 -26.18
N VAL A 232 3.98 -5.92 -25.24
CA VAL A 232 4.00 -4.61 -24.57
C VAL A 232 3.42 -4.75 -23.17
N ILE A 233 4.00 -4.08 -22.19
CA ILE A 233 3.44 -3.91 -20.84
C ILE A 233 3.18 -2.43 -20.57
N HIS A 234 2.03 -2.12 -20.01
CA HIS A 234 1.73 -0.80 -19.46
C HIS A 234 2.13 -0.78 -17.97
N LEU A 235 3.13 0.01 -17.64
CA LEU A 235 3.59 0.22 -16.27
C LEU A 235 2.92 1.45 -15.69
N LEU A 236 1.87 1.23 -14.90
CA LEU A 236 1.15 2.31 -14.23
C LEU A 236 1.93 2.73 -12.98
N THR A 237 2.19 4.03 -12.84
CA THR A 237 2.96 4.55 -11.72
C THR A 237 2.48 5.91 -11.24
N VAL A 238 2.68 6.16 -9.97
CA VAL A 238 2.48 7.45 -9.30
C VAL A 238 3.82 8.08 -8.88
N ASP A 239 4.92 7.57 -9.43
CA ASP A 239 6.25 8.14 -9.26
C ASP A 239 6.39 9.37 -10.18
N GLU A 240 6.63 10.52 -9.59
CA GLU A 240 6.82 11.78 -10.33
C GLU A 240 8.28 11.97 -10.76
N SER A 241 9.18 11.10 -10.28
CA SER A 241 10.63 11.20 -10.54
C SER A 241 11.06 10.37 -11.75
N ILE A 242 10.45 10.61 -12.91
CA ILE A 242 10.77 9.91 -14.16
C ILE A 242 11.80 10.72 -14.94
N SER A 243 13.03 10.17 -15.11
CA SER A 243 14.03 10.79 -15.96
C SER A 243 13.90 10.34 -17.42
N LYS A 244 14.34 11.19 -18.35
CA LYS A 244 14.37 10.87 -19.79
C LYS A 244 15.18 9.62 -20.09
N SER A 245 16.34 9.43 -19.45
CA SER A 245 17.18 8.24 -19.62
C SER A 245 16.44 6.97 -19.21
N LYS A 246 15.75 7.00 -18.07
CA LYS A 246 14.94 5.88 -17.59
C LYS A 246 13.78 5.57 -18.53
N ALA A 247 13.08 6.59 -19.04
CA ALA A 247 12.00 6.42 -20.02
C ALA A 247 12.51 5.79 -21.33
N MET A 248 13.68 6.22 -21.82
CA MET A 248 14.34 5.63 -23.00
C MET A 248 14.70 4.17 -22.78
N GLU A 249 15.25 3.83 -21.63
CA GLU A 249 15.63 2.47 -21.27
C GLU A 249 14.40 1.54 -21.24
N MET A 250 13.30 2.00 -20.62
CA MET A 250 12.03 1.26 -20.62
C MET A 250 11.43 1.12 -22.04
N ALA A 251 11.58 2.11 -22.92
CA ALA A 251 11.15 2.02 -24.32
C ALA A 251 11.85 0.87 -25.06
N ASN A 252 13.14 0.62 -24.80
CA ASN A 252 13.89 -0.49 -25.39
C ASN A 252 13.35 -1.87 -24.99
N HIS A 253 12.64 -1.94 -23.88
CA HIS A 253 11.98 -3.15 -23.39
C HIS A 253 10.47 -3.20 -23.69
N ASN A 254 9.96 -2.36 -24.59
CA ASN A 254 8.52 -2.26 -24.90
C ASN A 254 7.63 -1.99 -23.67
N ILE A 255 8.11 -1.17 -22.74
CA ILE A 255 7.34 -0.70 -21.60
C ILE A 255 6.74 0.67 -21.93
N ILE A 256 5.42 0.77 -21.86
CA ILE A 256 4.69 2.03 -21.88
C ILE A 256 4.49 2.47 -20.42
N ILE A 257 4.97 3.65 -20.09
CA ILE A 257 4.81 4.23 -18.76
C ILE A 257 3.51 5.03 -18.74
N VAL A 258 2.63 4.69 -17.81
CA VAL A 258 1.38 5.43 -17.55
C VAL A 258 1.54 6.20 -16.25
N THR A 259 1.46 7.52 -16.31
CA THR A 259 1.73 8.38 -15.15
C THR A 259 0.76 9.57 -15.11
N PHE A 260 0.96 10.48 -14.17
CA PHE A 260 0.17 11.70 -14.09
C PHE A 260 0.35 12.61 -15.32
N ASP A 261 -0.71 13.33 -15.69
CA ASP A 261 -0.70 14.23 -16.86
C ASP A 261 0.43 15.26 -16.80
N TRP A 262 0.64 15.91 -15.67
CA TRP A 262 1.73 16.89 -15.48
C TRP A 262 3.12 16.28 -15.57
N VAL A 263 3.29 14.98 -15.29
CA VAL A 263 4.57 14.28 -15.45
C VAL A 263 4.78 13.93 -16.92
N ALA A 264 3.78 13.34 -17.59
CA ALA A 264 3.84 12.97 -19.00
C ALA A 264 4.09 14.19 -19.89
N ASN A 265 3.47 15.34 -19.58
CA ASN A 265 3.59 16.58 -20.31
C ASN A 265 4.75 17.50 -19.86
N SER A 266 5.56 17.05 -18.88
CA SER A 266 6.72 17.81 -18.43
C SER A 266 7.74 18.02 -19.56
N GLU A 267 8.50 19.12 -19.53
CA GLU A 267 9.44 19.50 -20.59
C GLU A 267 10.43 18.39 -20.93
N ASN A 268 10.91 17.67 -19.93
CA ASN A 268 11.91 16.60 -20.10
C ASN A 268 11.33 15.29 -20.66
N ILE A 269 10.01 15.05 -20.52
CA ILE A 269 9.36 13.77 -20.81
C ILE A 269 8.42 13.82 -22.00
N ARG A 270 7.75 14.95 -22.29
CA ARG A 270 6.72 15.10 -23.34
C ARG A 270 7.11 14.62 -24.74
N THR A 271 8.40 14.50 -25.03
CA THR A 271 8.91 13.98 -26.31
C THR A 271 8.99 12.44 -26.35
N MET A 272 8.82 11.78 -25.22
CA MET A 272 8.93 10.33 -25.07
C MET A 272 7.61 9.66 -25.42
N LYS A 273 7.55 8.97 -26.58
CA LYS A 273 6.32 8.33 -27.07
C LYS A 273 5.83 7.12 -26.24
N ASN A 274 6.69 6.60 -25.39
CA ASN A 274 6.35 5.51 -24.46
C ASN A 274 5.94 6.01 -23.07
N VAL A 275 5.72 7.32 -22.90
CA VAL A 275 5.17 7.89 -21.66
C VAL A 275 3.85 8.56 -22.00
N ILE A 276 2.77 8.08 -21.37
CA ILE A 276 1.42 8.58 -21.57
C ILE A 276 0.79 8.93 -20.22
N SER A 277 -0.20 9.81 -20.24
CA SER A 277 -0.96 10.17 -19.04
C SER A 277 -1.98 9.08 -18.67
N PHE A 278 -2.49 9.12 -17.43
CA PHE A 278 -3.64 8.30 -17.04
C PHE A 278 -4.87 8.61 -17.91
N GLU A 279 -5.03 9.85 -18.33
CA GLU A 279 -6.09 10.30 -19.23
C GLU A 279 -5.99 9.60 -20.60
N GLU A 280 -4.82 9.66 -21.25
CA GLU A 280 -4.56 8.99 -22.53
C GLU A 280 -4.73 7.46 -22.41
N TYR A 281 -4.21 6.87 -21.33
CA TYR A 281 -4.35 5.44 -21.10
C TYR A 281 -5.82 5.02 -20.99
N LEU A 282 -6.60 5.73 -20.15
CA LEU A 282 -7.98 5.36 -19.83
C LEU A 282 -8.97 5.73 -20.95
N PHE A 283 -8.77 6.83 -21.65
CA PHE A 283 -9.76 7.32 -22.64
C PHE A 283 -9.37 7.10 -24.08
N ASP A 284 -8.11 6.79 -24.40
CA ASP A 284 -7.64 6.55 -25.76
C ASP A 284 -7.08 5.13 -25.93
N GLU A 285 -6.08 4.72 -25.16
CA GLU A 285 -5.38 3.43 -25.33
C GLU A 285 -6.31 2.25 -25.05
N ILE A 286 -6.97 2.20 -23.88
CA ILE A 286 -7.92 1.14 -23.54
C ILE A 286 -9.08 1.06 -24.54
N PRO A 287 -9.83 2.13 -24.84
CA PRO A 287 -10.91 2.09 -25.81
C PRO A 287 -10.48 1.62 -27.20
N ASN A 288 -9.30 2.02 -27.67
CA ASN A 288 -8.80 1.62 -28.99
C ASN A 288 -8.53 0.10 -29.06
N ILE A 289 -8.02 -0.51 -28.01
CA ILE A 289 -7.84 -1.95 -27.94
C ILE A 289 -9.18 -2.67 -27.79
N LEU A 290 -10.08 -2.17 -26.93
CA LEU A 290 -11.37 -2.80 -26.67
C LEU A 290 -12.32 -2.77 -27.88
N LYS A 291 -12.20 -1.78 -28.80
CA LYS A 291 -12.95 -1.77 -30.06
C LYS A 291 -12.76 -3.04 -30.90
N PHE A 292 -11.59 -3.69 -30.80
CA PHE A 292 -11.32 -4.94 -31.51
C PHE A 292 -12.22 -6.09 -31.02
N TRP A 293 -12.59 -6.11 -29.73
CA TRP A 293 -13.36 -7.18 -29.10
C TRP A 293 -14.87 -6.97 -29.11
N LYS A 294 -15.32 -5.76 -29.46
CA LYS A 294 -16.76 -5.38 -29.53
C LYS A 294 -17.42 -5.72 -30.89
N LYS A 295 -16.80 -6.56 -31.70
CA LYS A 295 -17.37 -6.97 -33.00
C LYS A 295 -18.27 -8.19 -32.86
#